data_8beaea0c2b7fd3b1ebdfa2cb94df5642
#
_entry.id   8beaea0c2b7fd3b1ebdfa2cb94df5642
#
_cell.length_a   1.000
_cell.length_b   1.000
_cell.length_c   1.000
_cell.angle_alpha   90.00
_cell.angle_beta   90.00
_cell.angle_gamma   90.00
#
_symmetry.space_group_name_H-M   'P 1'
#
loop_
_entity.id
_entity.type
_entity.pdbx_description
1 polymer ?
#
loop_
_entity_poly.entity_id
_entity_poly.type
_entity_poly.pdbx_seq_one_letter_code
_entity_poly.pdbx_strand_id
1 'polypeptide(L)'
;MTRDWDAATYHRVGTPQARWAERVLERLDLCGDETVVDAGCGSGRVTAMLLERLPEGRVIAVDSSPSMVAAAREALPADRVDTMVCNLVDLEVDEPVDAVFSNAVFHWILDHDRLFERLHAALRPGGQLVAQCGGEGNIAAFKAAMEEVAAREPYAEHIAGWTPWNYAAPDVTEERLQRAGFAEARCWRTDEPVEPEDPQSFGTTVCLGAHLDRLPDELREPYTADVLEVAGEPLLLEYVRLNIDARA
;
A
#
# COMPACT_ATOMS: atom_id res chain seq x y z
N MET A 1 4.74 -11.42 10.58
CA MET A 1 4.39 -10.33 11.54
C MET A 1 4.10 -9.09 10.71
N THR A 2 2.97 -8.47 10.92
CA THR A 2 2.62 -7.17 10.31
C THR A 2 3.43 -6.08 10.98
N ARG A 3 3.97 -5.15 10.17
CA ARG A 3 4.73 -4.00 10.65
C ARG A 3 3.78 -3.00 11.32
N ASP A 4 4.16 -2.48 12.48
CA ASP A 4 3.50 -1.32 13.08
C ASP A 4 4.21 -0.05 12.61
N TRP A 5 3.47 0.84 11.91
CA TRP A 5 4.03 2.02 11.26
C TRP A 5 4.05 3.22 12.19
N ASP A 6 5.11 4.04 12.13
CA ASP A 6 5.11 5.37 12.77
C ASP A 6 4.23 6.34 11.96
N ALA A 7 2.96 6.48 12.38
CA ALA A 7 1.97 7.32 11.74
C ALA A 7 2.41 8.80 11.62
N ALA A 8 3.11 9.35 12.63
CA ALA A 8 3.52 10.75 12.65
C ALA A 8 4.62 11.04 11.61
N THR A 9 5.59 10.15 11.48
CA THR A 9 6.69 10.28 10.49
C THR A 9 6.17 10.03 9.09
N TYR A 10 5.34 9.02 8.87
CA TYR A 10 4.74 8.74 7.57
C TYR A 10 3.87 9.90 7.05
N HIS A 11 3.14 10.56 7.92
CA HIS A 11 2.28 11.71 7.56
C HIS A 11 3.08 12.90 7.00
N ARG A 12 4.32 13.13 7.45
CA ARG A 12 5.17 14.24 6.98
C ARG A 12 5.81 13.98 5.62
N VAL A 13 6.14 12.72 5.30
CA VAL A 13 6.97 12.35 4.14
C VAL A 13 6.13 11.87 2.95
N GLY A 14 4.88 11.45 3.19
CA GLY A 14 4.02 10.79 2.20
C GLY A 14 3.34 11.71 1.17
N THR A 15 3.95 12.83 0.75
CA THR A 15 3.35 13.77 -0.22
C THR A 15 3.05 13.14 -1.60
N PRO A 16 3.92 12.31 -2.22
CA PRO A 16 3.61 11.67 -3.49
C PRO A 16 2.40 10.73 -3.41
N GLN A 17 2.28 9.95 -2.31
CA GLN A 17 1.21 8.99 -2.12
C GLN A 17 -0.18 9.65 -2.03
N ALA A 18 -0.28 10.85 -1.47
CA ALA A 18 -1.53 11.61 -1.42
C ALA A 18 -2.00 12.05 -2.81
N ARG A 19 -1.07 12.55 -3.65
CA ARG A 19 -1.38 12.94 -5.04
C ARG A 19 -1.81 11.73 -5.90
N TRP A 20 -1.21 10.57 -5.65
CA TRP A 20 -1.62 9.33 -6.32
C TRP A 20 -3.01 8.91 -5.86
N ALA A 21 -3.31 9.02 -4.56
CA ALA A 21 -4.62 8.67 -4.00
C ALA A 21 -5.77 9.47 -4.64
N GLU A 22 -5.61 10.77 -4.90
CA GLU A 22 -6.60 11.60 -5.59
C GLU A 22 -6.99 10.99 -6.94
N ARG A 23 -6.00 10.63 -7.77
CA ARG A 23 -6.22 9.99 -9.09
C ARG A 23 -6.86 8.61 -8.99
N VAL A 24 -6.58 7.86 -7.91
CA VAL A 24 -7.22 6.56 -7.67
C VAL A 24 -8.67 6.76 -7.27
N LEU A 25 -8.95 7.72 -6.38
CA LEU A 25 -10.32 8.08 -5.97
C LEU A 25 -11.18 8.54 -7.15
N GLU A 26 -10.61 9.27 -8.12
CA GLU A 26 -11.32 9.72 -9.33
C GLU A 26 -11.85 8.57 -10.20
N ARG A 27 -11.29 7.37 -10.07
CA ARG A 27 -11.73 6.19 -10.83
C ARG A 27 -12.91 5.46 -10.19
N LEU A 28 -13.21 5.75 -8.90
CA LEU A 28 -14.41 5.23 -8.25
C LEU A 28 -15.67 5.89 -8.84
N ASP A 29 -16.60 5.05 -9.26
CA ASP A 29 -17.93 5.46 -9.71
C ASP A 29 -18.87 5.40 -8.52
N LEU A 30 -19.07 6.57 -7.88
CA LEU A 30 -19.83 6.72 -6.64
C LEU A 30 -21.02 7.67 -6.84
N CYS A 31 -22.18 7.28 -6.30
CA CYS A 31 -23.38 8.12 -6.22
C CYS A 31 -23.42 8.95 -4.93
N GLY A 32 -22.68 8.52 -3.89
CA GLY A 32 -22.51 9.25 -2.64
C GLY A 32 -23.16 8.60 -1.41
N ASP A 33 -23.85 7.48 -1.57
CA ASP A 33 -24.54 6.72 -0.52
C ASP A 33 -23.96 5.31 -0.29
N GLU A 34 -22.82 5.00 -0.94
CA GLU A 34 -22.20 3.70 -0.89
C GLU A 34 -21.54 3.39 0.47
N THR A 35 -21.43 2.10 0.76
CA THR A 35 -20.51 1.56 1.77
C THR A 35 -19.23 1.12 1.08
N VAL A 36 -18.10 1.72 1.45
CA VAL A 36 -16.79 1.47 0.84
C VAL A 36 -15.80 0.92 1.87
N VAL A 37 -15.09 -0.14 1.53
CA VAL A 37 -13.90 -0.57 2.29
C VAL A 37 -12.70 0.22 1.82
N ASP A 38 -12.03 0.94 2.74
CA ASP A 38 -10.70 1.49 2.53
C ASP A 38 -9.66 0.46 3.00
N ALA A 39 -9.14 -0.30 2.05
CA ALA A 39 -8.26 -1.43 2.30
C ALA A 39 -6.80 -0.98 2.43
N GLY A 40 -6.32 -0.82 3.67
CA GLY A 40 -5.04 -0.24 4.06
C GLY A 40 -5.17 1.26 4.30
N CYS A 41 -6.09 1.65 5.18
CA CYS A 41 -6.45 3.04 5.44
C CYS A 41 -5.34 3.91 6.06
N GLY A 42 -4.30 3.25 6.63
CA GLY A 42 -3.26 3.95 7.36
C GLY A 42 -3.84 4.83 8.47
N SER A 43 -3.34 6.05 8.60
CA SER A 43 -3.83 7.03 9.59
C SER A 43 -5.16 7.73 9.21
N GLY A 44 -5.85 7.29 8.15
CA GLY A 44 -7.15 7.81 7.75
C GLY A 44 -7.12 9.05 6.84
N ARG A 45 -5.94 9.50 6.38
CA ARG A 45 -5.82 10.70 5.54
C ARG A 45 -6.57 10.55 4.22
N VAL A 46 -6.45 9.43 3.53
CA VAL A 46 -7.14 9.17 2.26
C VAL A 46 -8.60 8.79 2.51
N THR A 47 -8.88 8.12 3.62
CA THR A 47 -10.25 7.84 4.07
C THR A 47 -11.08 9.12 4.23
N ALA A 48 -10.48 10.21 4.77
CA ALA A 48 -11.15 11.50 4.86
C ALA A 48 -11.52 12.07 3.49
N MET A 49 -10.62 11.95 2.49
CA MET A 49 -10.89 12.37 1.11
C MET A 49 -11.99 11.51 0.44
N LEU A 50 -12.00 10.20 0.74
CA LEU A 50 -13.05 9.29 0.29
C LEU A 50 -14.41 9.68 0.86
N LEU A 51 -14.48 10.04 2.15
CA LEU A 51 -15.72 10.50 2.80
C LEU A 51 -16.31 11.78 2.19
N GLU A 52 -15.48 12.68 1.64
CA GLU A 52 -15.96 13.87 0.93
C GLU A 52 -16.77 13.49 -0.32
N ARG A 53 -16.52 12.32 -0.89
CA ARG A 53 -17.22 11.78 -2.06
C ARG A 53 -18.46 10.95 -1.70
N LEU A 54 -18.69 10.72 -0.41
CA LEU A 54 -19.75 9.88 0.14
C LEU A 54 -20.63 10.69 1.12
N PRO A 55 -21.35 11.74 0.70
CA PRO A 55 -22.11 12.60 1.62
C PRO A 55 -23.11 11.82 2.49
N GLU A 56 -23.70 10.76 1.99
CA GLU A 56 -24.66 9.89 2.70
C GLU A 56 -24.11 8.49 2.98
N GLY A 57 -22.92 8.17 2.44
CA GLY A 57 -22.29 6.85 2.53
C GLY A 57 -21.44 6.65 3.78
N ARG A 58 -20.82 5.47 3.87
CA ARG A 58 -19.99 5.02 5.00
C ARG A 58 -18.67 4.40 4.52
N VAL A 59 -17.68 4.37 5.40
CA VAL A 59 -16.41 3.72 5.13
C VAL A 59 -16.09 2.70 6.21
N ILE A 60 -15.64 1.52 5.81
CA ILE A 60 -14.99 0.53 6.67
C ILE A 60 -13.48 0.69 6.44
N ALA A 61 -12.80 1.33 7.37
CA ALA A 61 -11.38 1.64 7.30
C ALA A 61 -10.56 0.50 7.92
N VAL A 62 -9.83 -0.25 7.09
CA VAL A 62 -9.10 -1.45 7.50
C VAL A 62 -7.61 -1.23 7.36
N ASP A 63 -6.85 -1.54 8.41
CA ASP A 63 -5.39 -1.62 8.36
C ASP A 63 -4.88 -2.72 9.29
N SER A 64 -3.74 -3.29 8.97
CA SER A 64 -3.12 -4.34 9.78
C SER A 64 -2.32 -3.78 10.98
N SER A 65 -1.98 -2.47 10.97
CA SER A 65 -1.24 -1.77 12.02
C SER A 65 -2.20 -1.21 13.08
N PRO A 66 -2.12 -1.66 14.35
CA PRO A 66 -2.96 -1.12 15.43
C PRO A 66 -2.75 0.37 15.65
N SER A 67 -1.53 0.88 15.50
CA SER A 67 -1.22 2.30 15.66
C SER A 67 -1.85 3.16 14.57
N MET A 68 -1.85 2.68 13.32
CA MET A 68 -2.52 3.34 12.20
C MET A 68 -4.03 3.39 12.41
N VAL A 69 -4.66 2.27 12.78
CA VAL A 69 -6.11 2.24 13.06
C VAL A 69 -6.49 3.13 14.23
N ALA A 70 -5.64 3.21 15.28
CA ALA A 70 -5.88 4.13 16.39
C ALA A 70 -5.85 5.59 15.93
N ALA A 71 -4.86 5.97 15.12
CA ALA A 71 -4.77 7.31 14.54
C ALA A 71 -5.97 7.63 13.61
N ALA A 72 -6.38 6.67 12.77
CA ALA A 72 -7.55 6.83 11.92
C ALA A 72 -8.84 7.03 12.73
N ARG A 73 -9.01 6.27 13.81
CA ARG A 73 -10.17 6.39 14.72
C ARG A 73 -10.26 7.75 15.41
N GLU A 74 -9.11 8.37 15.74
CA GLU A 74 -9.07 9.71 16.31
C GLU A 74 -9.36 10.81 15.29
N ALA A 75 -8.95 10.59 14.03
CA ALA A 75 -9.06 11.60 12.96
C ALA A 75 -10.39 11.60 12.22
N LEU A 76 -11.15 10.49 12.24
CA LEU A 76 -12.32 10.28 11.39
C LEU A 76 -13.64 10.31 12.18
N PRO A 77 -14.77 10.72 11.55
CA PRO A 77 -16.08 10.79 12.21
C PRO A 77 -16.61 9.37 12.50
N ALA A 78 -16.78 9.03 13.78
CA ALA A 78 -17.19 7.71 14.24
C ALA A 78 -18.62 7.29 13.86
N ASP A 79 -19.47 8.23 13.47
CA ASP A 79 -20.83 7.97 12.98
C ASP A 79 -20.85 7.49 11.52
N ARG A 80 -19.75 7.65 10.79
CA ARG A 80 -19.64 7.33 9.37
C ARG A 80 -18.49 6.41 9.01
N VAL A 81 -17.57 6.15 9.95
CA VAL A 81 -16.39 5.31 9.74
C VAL A 81 -16.29 4.24 10.80
N ASP A 82 -16.36 2.99 10.37
CA ASP A 82 -16.01 1.84 11.18
C ASP A 82 -14.53 1.51 10.96
N THR A 83 -13.74 1.37 12.04
CA THR A 83 -12.30 1.09 11.93
C THR A 83 -12.00 -0.34 12.37
N MET A 84 -11.19 -1.06 11.59
CA MET A 84 -10.88 -2.47 11.82
C MET A 84 -9.36 -2.72 11.77
N VAL A 85 -8.81 -3.36 12.80
CA VAL A 85 -7.44 -3.91 12.76
C VAL A 85 -7.52 -5.30 12.16
N CYS A 86 -7.14 -5.45 10.89
CA CYS A 86 -7.23 -6.73 10.18
C CYS A 86 -6.19 -6.82 9.06
N ASN A 87 -5.62 -8.01 8.86
CA ASN A 87 -4.85 -8.29 7.65
C ASN A 87 -5.84 -8.55 6.50
N LEU A 88 -5.65 -7.90 5.35
CA LEU A 88 -6.57 -8.00 4.21
C LEU A 88 -6.74 -9.43 3.66
N VAL A 89 -5.78 -10.33 3.89
CA VAL A 89 -5.91 -11.76 3.54
C VAL A 89 -6.90 -12.51 4.45
N ASP A 90 -7.31 -11.89 5.55
CA ASP A 90 -8.29 -12.41 6.51
C ASP A 90 -9.54 -11.53 6.61
N LEU A 91 -9.70 -10.58 5.68
CA LEU A 91 -10.82 -9.64 5.68
C LEU A 91 -12.16 -10.38 5.62
N GLU A 92 -13.03 -10.05 6.55
CA GLU A 92 -14.45 -10.43 6.56
C GLU A 92 -15.27 -9.20 6.93
N VAL A 93 -16.35 -8.96 6.20
CA VAL A 93 -17.32 -7.90 6.46
C VAL A 93 -18.68 -8.53 6.78
N ASP A 94 -19.45 -7.90 7.66
CA ASP A 94 -20.75 -8.42 8.07
C ASP A 94 -21.78 -8.39 6.93
N GLU A 95 -21.71 -7.35 6.08
CA GLU A 95 -22.57 -7.18 4.91
C GLU A 95 -21.72 -6.83 3.67
N PRO A 96 -22.10 -7.33 2.47
CA PRO A 96 -21.38 -6.99 1.25
C PRO A 96 -21.38 -5.48 0.98
N VAL A 97 -20.23 -4.96 0.55
CA VAL A 97 -20.01 -3.55 0.27
C VAL A 97 -20.11 -3.20 -1.21
N ASP A 98 -20.32 -1.92 -1.51
CA ASP A 98 -20.44 -1.39 -2.87
C ASP A 98 -19.11 -1.29 -3.59
N ALA A 99 -18.05 -0.95 -2.85
CA ALA A 99 -16.72 -0.77 -3.40
C ALA A 99 -15.63 -1.14 -2.41
N VAL A 100 -14.48 -1.51 -2.94
CA VAL A 100 -13.19 -1.58 -2.24
C VAL A 100 -12.24 -0.59 -2.89
N PHE A 101 -11.69 0.29 -2.08
CA PHE A 101 -10.63 1.23 -2.46
C PHE A 101 -9.33 0.81 -1.80
N SER A 102 -8.19 0.97 -2.49
CA SER A 102 -6.87 0.78 -1.88
C SER A 102 -5.80 1.62 -2.55
N ASN A 103 -4.93 2.26 -1.76
CA ASN A 103 -3.81 3.02 -2.30
C ASN A 103 -2.51 2.70 -1.57
N ALA A 104 -1.49 2.27 -2.30
CA ALA A 104 -0.13 1.98 -1.83
C ALA A 104 -0.03 0.84 -0.80
N VAL A 105 -0.88 -0.18 -0.89
CA VAL A 105 -0.98 -1.28 0.10
C VAL A 105 -0.62 -2.65 -0.45
N PHE A 106 -1.21 -3.09 -1.57
CA PHE A 106 -1.18 -4.51 -1.97
C PHE A 106 0.22 -5.07 -2.17
N HIS A 107 1.19 -4.26 -2.55
CA HIS A 107 2.58 -4.71 -2.67
C HIS A 107 3.24 -5.15 -1.34
N TRP A 108 2.63 -4.83 -0.18
CA TRP A 108 3.05 -5.33 1.13
C TRP A 108 2.47 -6.70 1.48
N ILE A 109 1.56 -7.22 0.65
CA ILE A 109 0.89 -8.49 0.84
C ILE A 109 1.51 -9.51 -0.11
N LEU A 110 2.09 -10.59 0.42
CA LEU A 110 2.78 -11.57 -0.40
C LEU A 110 1.80 -12.54 -1.09
N ASP A 111 0.68 -12.85 -0.45
CA ASP A 111 -0.37 -13.74 -0.97
C ASP A 111 -1.49 -12.94 -1.66
N HIS A 112 -1.28 -12.62 -2.94
CA HIS A 112 -2.25 -11.89 -3.74
C HIS A 112 -3.46 -12.76 -4.13
N ASP A 113 -3.32 -14.08 -4.24
CA ASP A 113 -4.46 -14.96 -4.55
C ASP A 113 -5.46 -14.91 -3.40
N ARG A 114 -5.00 -15.09 -2.16
CA ARG A 114 -5.84 -14.98 -0.97
C ARG A 114 -6.41 -13.57 -0.78
N LEU A 115 -5.60 -12.53 -1.02
CA LEU A 115 -6.06 -11.14 -0.97
C LEU A 115 -7.27 -10.93 -1.87
N PHE A 116 -7.16 -11.27 -3.17
CA PHE A 116 -8.24 -11.01 -4.12
C PHE A 116 -9.48 -11.87 -3.87
N GLU A 117 -9.34 -13.10 -3.38
CA GLU A 117 -10.47 -13.92 -2.91
C GLU A 117 -11.26 -13.21 -1.80
N ARG A 118 -10.56 -12.63 -0.81
CA ARG A 118 -11.21 -11.93 0.32
C ARG A 118 -11.86 -10.62 -0.10
N LEU A 119 -11.19 -9.85 -0.99
CA LEU A 119 -11.75 -8.60 -1.53
C LEU A 119 -12.99 -8.88 -2.40
N HIS A 120 -12.95 -9.92 -3.23
CA HIS A 120 -14.13 -10.33 -4.01
C HIS A 120 -15.29 -10.75 -3.11
N ALA A 121 -15.02 -11.56 -2.08
CA ALA A 121 -16.03 -12.02 -1.13
C ALA A 121 -16.67 -10.88 -0.32
N ALA A 122 -15.97 -9.78 -0.12
CA ALA A 122 -16.48 -8.58 0.56
C ALA A 122 -17.41 -7.74 -0.33
N LEU A 123 -17.31 -7.86 -1.65
CA LEU A 123 -18.10 -7.06 -2.59
C LEU A 123 -19.48 -7.67 -2.86
N ARG A 124 -20.49 -6.82 -3.05
CA ARG A 124 -21.76 -7.22 -3.65
C ARG A 124 -21.59 -7.54 -5.14
N PRO A 125 -22.49 -8.33 -5.76
CA PRO A 125 -22.47 -8.54 -7.20
C PRO A 125 -22.48 -7.20 -7.95
N GLY A 126 -21.53 -7.02 -8.88
CA GLY A 126 -21.32 -5.76 -9.61
C GLY A 126 -20.58 -4.67 -8.83
N GLY A 127 -20.18 -4.93 -7.57
CA GLY A 127 -19.34 -4.04 -6.76
C GLY A 127 -17.96 -3.83 -7.39
N GLN A 128 -17.33 -2.69 -7.10
CA GLN A 128 -16.07 -2.29 -7.75
C GLN A 128 -14.87 -2.42 -6.82
N LEU A 129 -13.74 -2.87 -7.36
CA LEU A 129 -12.42 -2.77 -6.76
C LEU A 129 -11.60 -1.74 -7.55
N VAL A 130 -11.17 -0.67 -6.87
CA VAL A 130 -10.27 0.33 -7.45
C VAL A 130 -9.04 0.46 -6.59
N ALA A 131 -7.87 0.13 -7.14
CA ALA A 131 -6.65 0.14 -6.37
C ALA A 131 -5.44 0.65 -7.16
N GLN A 132 -4.41 1.09 -6.42
CA GLN A 132 -3.08 1.35 -6.95
C GLN A 132 -2.02 0.94 -5.92
N CYS A 133 -0.97 0.26 -6.40
CA CYS A 133 0.16 -0.12 -5.55
C CYS A 133 1.49 -0.10 -6.32
N GLY A 134 2.61 -0.46 -5.71
CA GLY A 134 3.85 -0.74 -6.42
C GLY A 134 3.68 -1.97 -7.29
N GLY A 135 4.05 -1.87 -8.58
CA GLY A 135 4.01 -2.98 -9.53
C GLY A 135 5.39 -3.49 -9.92
N GLU A 136 5.43 -4.43 -10.86
CA GLU A 136 6.68 -4.98 -11.39
C GLU A 136 7.62 -3.88 -11.87
N GLY A 137 8.89 -3.96 -11.45
CA GLY A 137 9.90 -2.95 -11.74
C GLY A 137 9.89 -1.72 -10.83
N ASN A 138 9.00 -1.66 -9.82
CA ASN A 138 8.94 -0.53 -8.90
C ASN A 138 10.27 -0.34 -8.17
N ILE A 139 10.84 0.89 -8.26
CA ILE A 139 12.13 1.30 -7.68
C ILE A 139 13.26 0.30 -7.96
N ALA A 140 13.34 -0.26 -9.18
CA ALA A 140 14.21 -1.38 -9.51
C ALA A 140 15.69 -1.10 -9.22
N ALA A 141 16.20 0.07 -9.61
CA ALA A 141 17.60 0.45 -9.36
C ALA A 141 17.89 0.58 -7.85
N PHE A 142 17.01 1.22 -7.10
CA PHE A 142 17.16 1.35 -5.65
C PHE A 142 17.06 -0.01 -4.94
N LYS A 143 16.13 -0.87 -5.39
CA LYS A 143 16.01 -2.24 -4.88
C LYS A 143 17.28 -3.06 -5.14
N ALA A 144 17.89 -2.93 -6.31
CA ALA A 144 19.17 -3.59 -6.61
C ALA A 144 20.30 -3.13 -5.66
N ALA A 145 20.39 -1.83 -5.37
CA ALA A 145 21.32 -1.29 -4.38
C ALA A 145 21.07 -1.87 -2.97
N MET A 146 19.81 -1.95 -2.55
CA MET A 146 19.44 -2.58 -1.28
C MET A 146 19.85 -4.06 -1.21
N GLU A 147 19.61 -4.83 -2.26
CA GLU A 147 19.95 -6.25 -2.34
C GLU A 147 21.46 -6.46 -2.34
N GLU A 148 22.22 -5.61 -3.04
CA GLU A 148 23.68 -5.65 -3.05
C GLU A 148 24.25 -5.41 -1.65
N VAL A 149 23.77 -4.37 -0.94
CA VAL A 149 24.24 -4.07 0.42
C VAL A 149 23.78 -5.14 1.41
N ALA A 150 22.53 -5.61 1.30
CA ALA A 150 21.99 -6.67 2.14
C ALA A 150 22.78 -7.99 2.06
N ALA A 151 23.52 -8.23 0.97
CA ALA A 151 24.37 -9.40 0.81
C ALA A 151 25.76 -9.25 1.46
N ARG A 152 26.10 -8.06 1.97
CA ARG A 152 27.40 -7.78 2.63
C ARG A 152 27.32 -8.09 4.13
N GLU A 153 28.44 -8.52 4.73
CA GLU A 153 28.56 -8.53 6.18
C GLU A 153 28.65 -7.08 6.73
N PRO A 154 28.02 -6.78 7.86
CA PRO A 154 27.31 -7.67 8.79
C PRO A 154 25.80 -7.83 8.51
N TYR A 155 25.26 -7.30 7.43
CA TYR A 155 23.82 -7.28 7.14
C TYR A 155 23.28 -8.65 6.67
N ALA A 156 24.13 -9.44 6.02
CA ALA A 156 23.73 -10.65 5.32
C ALA A 156 23.03 -11.68 6.23
N GLU A 157 23.48 -11.83 7.47
CA GLU A 157 22.87 -12.74 8.43
C GLU A 157 21.42 -12.37 8.81
N HIS A 158 21.00 -11.11 8.58
CA HIS A 158 19.68 -10.61 8.97
C HIS A 158 18.70 -10.48 7.81
N ILE A 159 19.19 -10.06 6.63
CA ILE A 159 18.33 -9.62 5.53
C ILE A 159 18.71 -10.11 4.15
N ALA A 160 19.77 -10.92 3.97
CA ALA A 160 20.16 -11.43 2.66
C ALA A 160 19.01 -12.22 2.00
N GLY A 161 18.68 -11.88 0.74
CA GLY A 161 17.65 -12.57 -0.05
C GLY A 161 16.21 -12.37 0.47
N TRP A 162 15.99 -11.53 1.49
CA TRP A 162 14.67 -11.24 1.99
C TRP A 162 14.05 -10.01 1.31
N THR A 163 12.75 -10.08 1.01
CA THR A 163 11.97 -8.94 0.50
C THR A 163 10.61 -8.87 1.18
N PRO A 164 10.12 -7.66 1.55
CA PRO A 164 8.80 -7.48 2.09
C PRO A 164 7.73 -7.31 1.01
N TRP A 165 8.11 -7.24 -0.27
CA TRP A 165 7.23 -6.80 -1.35
C TRP A 165 6.89 -7.92 -2.35
N ASN A 166 5.66 -7.84 -2.84
CA ASN A 166 5.19 -8.52 -4.03
C ASN A 166 4.83 -7.47 -5.09
N TYR A 167 5.81 -7.09 -5.93
CA TYR A 167 5.58 -6.20 -7.07
C TYR A 167 5.10 -7.01 -8.27
N ALA A 168 3.77 -7.15 -8.40
CA ALA A 168 3.16 -7.97 -9.43
C ALA A 168 3.05 -7.23 -10.78
N ALA A 169 3.11 -7.99 -11.87
CA ALA A 169 2.84 -7.52 -13.22
C ALA A 169 1.32 -7.35 -13.47
N PRO A 170 0.90 -6.47 -14.39
CA PRO A 170 -0.51 -6.26 -14.70
C PRO A 170 -1.25 -7.53 -15.15
N ASP A 171 -0.69 -8.28 -16.10
CA ASP A 171 -1.27 -9.51 -16.65
C ASP A 171 -1.44 -10.60 -15.58
N VAL A 172 -0.43 -10.82 -14.76
CA VAL A 172 -0.49 -11.76 -13.63
C VAL A 172 -1.57 -11.35 -12.62
N THR A 173 -1.75 -10.03 -12.43
CA THR A 173 -2.77 -9.51 -11.51
C THR A 173 -4.17 -9.70 -12.09
N GLU A 174 -4.38 -9.47 -13.38
CA GLU A 174 -5.66 -9.72 -14.05
C GLU A 174 -6.05 -11.20 -13.96
N GLU A 175 -5.11 -12.13 -14.21
CA GLU A 175 -5.35 -13.56 -14.05
C GLU A 175 -5.76 -13.95 -12.62
N ARG A 176 -5.13 -13.36 -11.61
CA ARG A 176 -5.48 -13.60 -10.19
C ARG A 176 -6.87 -13.08 -9.86
N LEU A 177 -7.22 -11.88 -10.33
CA LEU A 177 -8.55 -11.30 -10.15
C LEU A 177 -9.64 -12.18 -10.79
N GLN A 178 -9.41 -12.66 -12.01
CA GLN A 178 -10.33 -13.58 -12.70
C GLN A 178 -10.50 -14.90 -11.93
N ARG A 179 -9.40 -15.48 -11.41
CA ARG A 179 -9.47 -16.69 -10.56
C ARG A 179 -10.23 -16.45 -9.26
N ALA A 180 -10.12 -15.26 -8.68
CA ALA A 180 -10.86 -14.86 -7.48
C ALA A 180 -12.35 -14.64 -7.71
N GLY A 181 -12.81 -14.58 -8.99
CA GLY A 181 -14.22 -14.46 -9.35
C GLY A 181 -14.64 -13.11 -9.93
N PHE A 182 -13.73 -12.14 -10.06
CA PHE A 182 -14.06 -10.86 -10.71
C PHE A 182 -14.46 -11.08 -12.17
N ALA A 183 -15.63 -10.54 -12.55
CA ALA A 183 -16.19 -10.66 -13.89
C ALA A 183 -15.44 -9.79 -14.90
N GLU A 184 -14.95 -8.64 -14.47
CA GLU A 184 -14.15 -7.71 -15.24
C GLU A 184 -12.90 -7.33 -14.44
N ALA A 185 -11.75 -7.36 -15.11
CA ALA A 185 -10.48 -6.92 -14.51
C ALA A 185 -9.64 -6.20 -15.57
N ARG A 186 -9.16 -5.03 -15.22
CA ARG A 186 -8.22 -4.25 -16.02
C ARG A 186 -7.09 -3.78 -15.14
N CYS A 187 -5.86 -4.17 -15.48
CA CYS A 187 -4.65 -3.73 -14.81
C CYS A 187 -3.71 -3.04 -15.79
N TRP A 188 -3.04 -1.97 -15.34
CA TRP A 188 -2.06 -1.28 -16.18
C TRP A 188 -0.98 -0.64 -15.34
N ARG A 189 0.14 -0.37 -15.99
CA ARG A 189 1.31 0.27 -15.41
C ARG A 189 1.30 1.78 -15.66
N THR A 190 1.76 2.55 -14.66
CA THR A 190 2.10 3.98 -14.80
C THR A 190 3.47 4.23 -14.17
N ASP A 191 4.36 4.88 -14.88
CA ASP A 191 5.67 5.29 -14.36
C ASP A 191 5.56 6.67 -13.72
N GLU A 192 6.05 6.80 -12.48
CA GLU A 192 5.94 8.00 -11.65
C GLU A 192 7.29 8.27 -10.97
N PRO A 193 8.33 8.69 -11.70
CA PRO A 193 9.64 8.93 -11.09
C PRO A 193 9.57 10.03 -10.03
N VAL A 194 10.27 9.81 -8.92
CA VAL A 194 10.34 10.72 -7.78
C VAL A 194 11.79 10.96 -7.44
N GLU A 195 12.18 12.23 -7.40
CA GLU A 195 13.45 12.70 -6.82
C GLU A 195 13.12 13.34 -5.46
N PRO A 196 13.42 12.67 -4.32
CA PRO A 196 13.08 13.19 -3.01
C PRO A 196 13.99 14.37 -2.63
N GLU A 197 13.41 15.42 -2.04
CA GLU A 197 14.17 16.58 -1.54
C GLU A 197 15.13 16.20 -0.41
N ASP A 198 14.77 15.23 0.43
CA ASP A 198 15.60 14.64 1.49
C ASP A 198 15.72 13.13 1.24
N PRO A 199 16.76 12.70 0.47
CA PRO A 199 16.97 11.29 0.14
C PRO A 199 17.12 10.39 1.36
N GLN A 200 17.81 10.86 2.41
CA GLN A 200 18.04 10.07 3.62
C GLN A 200 16.76 9.81 4.41
N SER A 201 16.00 10.87 4.68
CA SER A 201 14.72 10.74 5.42
C SER A 201 13.71 9.93 4.62
N PHE A 202 13.61 10.17 3.32
CA PHE A 202 12.71 9.43 2.44
C PHE A 202 13.09 7.96 2.32
N GLY A 203 14.38 7.68 2.07
CA GLY A 203 14.92 6.31 1.97
C GLY A 203 14.64 5.53 3.25
N THR A 204 15.00 6.08 4.41
CA THR A 204 14.82 5.45 5.72
C THR A 204 13.36 5.15 6.02
N THR A 205 12.46 6.13 5.76
CA THR A 205 11.05 6.02 6.19
C THR A 205 10.22 5.21 5.20
N VAL A 206 10.37 5.48 3.89
CA VAL A 206 9.45 4.94 2.86
C VAL A 206 9.99 3.64 2.26
N CYS A 207 11.30 3.58 1.99
CA CYS A 207 11.86 2.45 1.24
C CYS A 207 12.52 1.39 2.13
N LEU A 208 13.33 1.79 3.12
CA LEU A 208 14.16 0.88 3.91
C LEU A 208 13.49 0.36 5.18
N GLY A 209 12.42 1.02 5.65
CA GLY A 209 11.87 0.76 6.98
C GLY A 209 11.67 -0.72 7.32
N ALA A 210 11.14 -1.52 6.38
CA ALA A 210 10.92 -2.94 6.63
C ALA A 210 12.24 -3.74 6.78
N HIS A 211 13.32 -3.34 6.11
CA HIS A 211 14.65 -3.93 6.27
C HIS A 211 15.26 -3.50 7.61
N LEU A 212 15.12 -2.22 7.97
CA LEU A 212 15.63 -1.67 9.23
C LEU A 212 14.99 -2.34 10.46
N ASP A 213 13.71 -2.70 10.38
CA ASP A 213 13.01 -3.42 11.45
C ASP A 213 13.61 -4.82 11.74
N ARG A 214 14.33 -5.39 10.78
CA ARG A 214 15.01 -6.70 10.92
C ARG A 214 16.46 -6.58 11.39
N LEU A 215 17.04 -5.40 11.28
CA LEU A 215 18.41 -5.14 11.67
C LEU A 215 18.50 -4.73 13.15
N PRO A 216 19.56 -5.15 13.88
CA PRO A 216 19.94 -4.55 15.14
C PRO A 216 20.07 -3.03 15.03
N ASP A 217 19.77 -2.30 16.12
CA ASP A 217 19.73 -0.84 16.11
C ASP A 217 21.04 -0.21 15.61
N GLU A 218 22.18 -0.79 15.99
CA GLU A 218 23.51 -0.35 15.60
C GLU A 218 23.84 -0.51 14.12
N LEU A 219 23.08 -1.34 13.38
CA LEU A 219 23.28 -1.58 11.94
C LEU A 219 22.35 -0.76 11.07
N ARG A 220 21.31 -0.11 11.61
CA ARG A 220 20.28 0.60 10.83
C ARG A 220 20.82 1.82 10.11
N GLU A 221 21.54 2.68 10.82
CA GLU A 221 22.14 3.89 10.23
C GLU A 221 23.26 3.54 9.22
N PRO A 222 24.23 2.65 9.54
CA PRO A 222 25.21 2.19 8.56
C PRO A 222 24.58 1.57 7.31
N TYR A 223 23.57 0.70 7.46
CA TYR A 223 22.88 0.11 6.30
C TYR A 223 22.24 1.16 5.40
N THR A 224 21.57 2.16 5.99
CA THR A 224 20.97 3.25 5.23
C THR A 224 22.02 4.04 4.44
N ALA A 225 23.13 4.37 5.06
CA ALA A 225 24.23 5.09 4.42
C ALA A 225 24.84 4.30 3.27
N ASP A 226 25.14 3.02 3.48
CA ASP A 226 25.71 2.13 2.47
C ASP A 226 24.77 1.97 1.25
N VAL A 227 23.44 1.83 1.49
CA VAL A 227 22.46 1.74 0.40
C VAL A 227 22.40 3.03 -0.40
N LEU A 228 22.39 4.19 0.25
CA LEU A 228 22.37 5.47 -0.44
C LEU A 228 23.66 5.71 -1.23
N GLU A 229 24.82 5.30 -0.72
CA GLU A 229 26.10 5.37 -1.44
C GLU A 229 26.05 4.53 -2.72
N VAL A 230 25.53 3.30 -2.65
CA VAL A 230 25.39 2.41 -3.83
C VAL A 230 24.34 2.93 -4.80
N ALA A 231 23.24 3.49 -4.30
CA ALA A 231 22.18 4.06 -5.15
C ALA A 231 22.64 5.30 -5.93
N GLY A 232 23.64 6.04 -5.39
CA GLY A 232 24.26 7.22 -6.03
C GLY A 232 23.42 8.48 -5.92
N GLU A 233 24.01 9.59 -6.42
CA GLU A 233 23.38 10.92 -6.42
C GLU A 233 23.22 11.47 -7.85
N PRO A 234 22.09 12.17 -8.16
CA PRO A 234 20.90 12.32 -7.31
C PRO A 234 20.14 11.00 -7.13
N LEU A 235 19.47 10.83 -5.97
CA LEU A 235 18.62 9.67 -5.76
C LEU A 235 17.35 9.81 -6.61
N LEU A 236 17.26 9.03 -7.68
CA LEU A 236 16.06 8.92 -8.51
C LEU A 236 15.35 7.60 -8.22
N LEU A 237 14.13 7.68 -7.71
CA LEU A 237 13.28 6.53 -7.46
C LEU A 237 12.30 6.36 -8.63
N GLU A 238 12.55 5.36 -9.46
CA GLU A 238 11.70 5.01 -10.60
C GLU A 238 10.46 4.24 -10.09
N TYR A 239 9.48 4.97 -9.53
CA TYR A 239 8.24 4.35 -9.11
C TYR A 239 7.46 3.83 -10.30
N VAL A 240 7.09 2.55 -10.21
CA VAL A 240 6.15 1.89 -11.11
C VAL A 240 4.87 1.60 -10.35
N ARG A 241 3.76 2.18 -10.81
CA ARG A 241 2.45 2.00 -10.19
C ARG A 241 1.62 1.00 -10.98
N LEU A 242 1.23 -0.09 -10.33
CA LEU A 242 0.21 -1.01 -10.80
C LEU A 242 -1.15 -0.44 -10.45
N ASN A 243 -1.95 -0.15 -11.45
CA ASN A 243 -3.34 0.27 -11.31
C ASN A 243 -4.26 -0.93 -11.52
N ILE A 244 -5.34 -1.00 -10.76
CA ILE A 244 -6.30 -2.11 -10.76
C ILE A 244 -7.70 -1.51 -10.75
N ASP A 245 -8.52 -1.86 -11.75
CA ASP A 245 -9.96 -1.65 -11.81
C ASP A 245 -10.62 -3.00 -12.07
N ALA A 246 -11.54 -3.42 -11.19
CA ALA A 246 -12.24 -4.68 -11.36
C ALA A 246 -13.70 -4.61 -10.88
N ARG A 247 -14.54 -5.54 -11.34
CA ARG A 247 -15.95 -5.69 -10.96
C ARG A 247 -16.23 -7.14 -10.51
N ALA A 248 -16.92 -7.29 -9.37
CA ALA A 248 -17.34 -8.58 -8.84
C ALA A 248 -18.58 -9.14 -9.53
#